data_24acaedf483610ac01fbc8e6c8569ea8
#
_entry.id   24acaedf483610ac01fbc8e6c8569ea8
#
_cell.length_a   1.000
_cell.length_b   1.000
_cell.length_c   1.000
_cell.angle_alpha   90.00
_cell.angle_beta   90.00
_cell.angle_gamma   90.00
#
_symmetry.space_group_name_H-M   'P 1'
#
loop_
_entity.id
_entity.type
_entity.pdbx_description
1 polymer ?
#
loop_
_entity_poly.entity_id
_entity_poly.type
_entity_poly.pdbx_seq_one_letter_code
_entity_poly.pdbx_strand_id
1 'polypeptide(L)'
;MTTVKDPATDFQLPPHNEAALEWIREAIDHESGLALVTGGVALGTGSFINPFGWLAFALAYQPLVRVQKLVRLEKITALLLQEFNSFGIQVFPVLKIQDKNPVDLFIRFPGKTHLFISIRSKGDSLIVYNEAKEVLQVRRKKNRLGTWEPCPLVELADYKSWFDKNRDLFRMSSREAQKTPTARVLVLWPPTKASPNHKEHLYTEIGNMKVLVLKRKGSAFVIPEEEVTEFVRNWLSKYE
;
A
#
# COMPACT_ATOMS: atom_id res chain seq x y z
N MET A 1 -46.99 -13.66 14.64
CA MET A 1 -46.04 -14.17 13.63
C MET A 1 -45.01 -13.10 13.38
N THR A 2 -43.90 -13.16 14.10
CA THR A 2 -42.76 -12.25 13.97
C THR A 2 -41.85 -12.83 12.90
N THR A 3 -41.82 -12.21 11.73
CA THR A 3 -40.87 -12.51 10.67
C THR A 3 -39.47 -12.20 11.19
N VAL A 4 -38.73 -13.25 11.52
CA VAL A 4 -37.27 -13.18 11.71
C VAL A 4 -36.69 -12.76 10.38
N LYS A 5 -36.23 -11.52 10.26
CA LYS A 5 -35.39 -11.05 9.18
C LYS A 5 -34.07 -11.83 9.30
N ASP A 6 -33.86 -12.78 8.40
CA ASP A 6 -32.56 -13.38 8.17
C ASP A 6 -31.55 -12.25 7.88
N PRO A 7 -30.47 -12.12 8.64
CA PRO A 7 -29.39 -11.21 8.31
C PRO A 7 -28.49 -11.88 7.26
N ALA A 8 -29.03 -12.23 6.11
CA ALA A 8 -28.24 -12.33 4.90
C ALA A 8 -27.83 -10.89 4.54
N THR A 9 -26.91 -10.35 5.33
CA THR A 9 -26.18 -9.14 4.99
C THR A 9 -25.63 -9.37 3.60
N ASP A 10 -26.11 -8.58 2.66
CA ASP A 10 -25.57 -8.44 1.32
C ASP A 10 -24.08 -8.05 1.46
N PHE A 11 -23.23 -9.06 1.59
CA PHE A 11 -21.78 -8.88 1.59
C PHE A 11 -21.35 -8.52 0.18
N GLN A 12 -21.49 -7.23 -0.15
CA GLN A 12 -20.87 -6.70 -1.35
C GLN A 12 -19.36 -6.72 -1.16
N LEU A 13 -18.65 -7.23 -2.16
CA LEU A 13 -17.20 -7.08 -2.23
C LEU A 13 -16.84 -5.60 -2.06
N PRO A 14 -15.73 -5.30 -1.37
CA PRO A 14 -15.23 -3.93 -1.33
C PRO A 14 -15.09 -3.36 -2.75
N PRO A 15 -15.24 -2.04 -2.95
CA PRO A 15 -15.03 -1.43 -4.26
C PRO A 15 -13.68 -1.85 -4.84
N HIS A 16 -13.68 -2.31 -6.08
CA HIS A 16 -12.49 -2.80 -6.78
C HIS A 16 -12.53 -2.39 -8.25
N ASN A 17 -11.39 -2.44 -8.90
CA ASN A 17 -11.19 -2.10 -10.29
C ASN A 17 -11.71 -0.68 -10.63
N GLU A 18 -12.59 -0.52 -11.63
CA GLU A 18 -13.07 0.78 -12.07
C GLU A 18 -13.84 1.52 -10.96
N ALA A 19 -14.69 0.83 -10.21
CA ALA A 19 -15.41 1.44 -9.08
C ALA A 19 -14.45 1.97 -8.01
N ALA A 20 -13.31 1.32 -7.82
CA ALA A 20 -12.29 1.79 -6.91
C ALA A 20 -11.51 2.97 -7.47
N LEU A 21 -11.26 3.01 -8.79
CA LEU A 21 -10.64 4.17 -9.44
C LEU A 21 -11.53 5.42 -9.33
N GLU A 22 -12.82 5.30 -9.60
CA GLU A 22 -13.78 6.38 -9.43
C GLU A 22 -13.76 6.90 -7.98
N TRP A 23 -13.86 6.00 -7.01
CA TRP A 23 -13.78 6.38 -5.60
C TRP A 23 -12.46 7.12 -5.25
N ILE A 24 -11.31 6.66 -5.78
CA ILE A 24 -10.03 7.36 -5.54
C ILE A 24 -10.05 8.76 -6.15
N ARG A 25 -10.57 8.94 -7.36
CA ARG A 25 -10.68 10.24 -8.04
C ARG A 25 -11.56 11.20 -7.27
N GLU A 26 -12.74 10.76 -6.84
CA GLU A 26 -13.62 11.56 -5.99
C GLU A 26 -12.93 11.94 -4.66
N ALA A 27 -12.19 11.03 -4.05
CA ALA A 27 -11.44 11.31 -2.84
C ALA A 27 -10.29 12.31 -3.08
N ILE A 28 -9.61 12.27 -4.23
CA ILE A 28 -8.58 13.25 -4.64
C ILE A 28 -9.22 14.63 -4.79
N ASP A 29 -10.34 14.73 -5.48
CA ASP A 29 -11.04 16.00 -5.71
C ASP A 29 -11.51 16.61 -4.40
N HIS A 30 -12.10 15.81 -3.51
CA HIS A 30 -12.55 16.26 -2.18
C HIS A 30 -11.37 16.75 -1.30
N GLU A 31 -10.31 15.95 -1.17
CA GLU A 31 -9.13 16.32 -0.35
C GLU A 31 -8.37 17.51 -0.96
N SER A 32 -8.32 17.62 -2.30
CA SER A 32 -7.74 18.78 -3.00
C SER A 32 -8.53 20.05 -2.74
N GLY A 33 -9.86 19.97 -2.75
CA GLY A 33 -10.75 21.09 -2.39
C GLY A 33 -10.51 21.56 -0.96
N LEU A 34 -10.39 20.63 0.00
CA LEU A 34 -10.06 20.94 1.40
C LEU A 34 -8.68 21.60 1.53
N ALA A 35 -7.67 21.10 0.80
CA ALA A 35 -6.32 21.67 0.81
C ALA A 35 -6.31 23.10 0.26
N LEU A 36 -7.07 23.39 -0.80
CA LEU A 36 -7.20 24.72 -1.38
C LEU A 36 -7.89 25.69 -0.43
N VAL A 37 -8.99 25.29 0.20
CA VAL A 37 -9.72 26.15 1.15
C VAL A 37 -8.84 26.46 2.38
N THR A 38 -8.24 25.45 2.99
CA THR A 38 -7.39 25.63 4.17
C THR A 38 -6.10 26.39 3.84
N GLY A 39 -5.48 26.13 2.69
CA GLY A 39 -4.30 26.85 2.20
C GLY A 39 -4.62 28.30 1.82
N GLY A 40 -5.77 28.55 1.18
CA GLY A 40 -6.25 29.89 0.85
C GLY A 40 -6.49 30.76 2.08
N VAL A 41 -7.12 30.21 3.13
CA VAL A 41 -7.28 30.88 4.43
C VAL A 41 -5.92 31.19 5.06
N ALA A 42 -4.98 30.26 5.02
CA ALA A 42 -3.63 30.46 5.52
C ALA A 42 -2.92 31.64 4.82
N LEU A 43 -2.98 31.73 3.51
CA LEU A 43 -2.37 32.82 2.72
C LEU A 43 -3.08 34.15 2.92
N GLY A 44 -4.43 34.16 2.98
CA GLY A 44 -5.24 35.37 3.12
C GLY A 44 -5.11 36.05 4.49
N THR A 45 -4.71 35.32 5.54
CA THR A 45 -4.53 35.86 6.90
C THR A 45 -3.15 36.46 7.19
N GLY A 46 -2.29 36.60 6.16
CA GLY A 46 -0.94 37.14 6.35
C GLY A 46 -0.04 36.27 7.24
N SER A 47 -0.14 34.99 7.06
CA SER A 47 0.24 33.88 7.94
C SER A 47 1.70 33.80 8.38
N PHE A 48 2.60 34.54 7.73
CA PHE A 48 4.02 34.47 8.10
C PHE A 48 4.36 35.28 9.39
N ILE A 49 3.42 36.07 9.87
CA ILE A 49 3.63 36.98 11.03
C ILE A 49 2.74 36.58 12.23
N ASN A 50 1.73 35.74 12.04
CA ASN A 50 0.74 35.39 13.05
C ASN A 50 0.77 33.88 13.39
N PRO A 51 0.79 33.45 14.66
CA PRO A 51 0.77 32.06 15.07
C PRO A 51 -0.46 31.29 14.54
N PHE A 52 -1.59 31.94 14.28
CA PHE A 52 -2.76 31.33 13.65
C PHE A 52 -2.50 30.89 12.20
N GLY A 53 -1.61 31.53 11.47
CA GLY A 53 -1.24 31.12 10.12
C GLY A 53 -0.43 29.82 10.09
N TRP A 54 0.43 29.58 11.04
CA TRP A 54 1.14 28.32 11.19
C TRP A 54 0.18 27.17 11.50
N LEU A 55 -0.87 27.43 12.29
CA LEU A 55 -1.92 26.44 12.56
C LEU A 55 -2.71 26.09 11.29
N ALA A 56 -3.11 27.10 10.52
CA ALA A 56 -3.81 26.89 9.24
C ALA A 56 -2.94 26.15 8.22
N PHE A 57 -1.64 26.45 8.15
CA PHE A 57 -0.69 25.73 7.31
C PHE A 57 -0.52 24.27 7.76
N ALA A 58 -0.43 24.02 9.06
CA ALA A 58 -0.38 22.66 9.61
C ALA A 58 -1.66 21.85 9.31
N LEU A 59 -2.83 22.52 9.33
CA LEU A 59 -4.10 21.91 8.95
C LEU A 59 -4.18 21.59 7.44
N ALA A 60 -3.61 22.44 6.57
CA ALA A 60 -3.55 22.20 5.13
C ALA A 60 -2.57 21.08 4.75
N TYR A 61 -1.55 20.83 5.56
CA TYR A 61 -0.51 19.84 5.27
C TYR A 61 -1.05 18.40 5.22
N GLN A 62 -1.97 18.05 6.12
CA GLN A 62 -2.52 16.68 6.17
C GLN A 62 -3.32 16.29 4.92
N PRO A 63 -4.27 17.11 4.41
CA PRO A 63 -4.94 16.85 3.14
C PRO A 63 -3.96 16.69 1.96
N LEU A 64 -2.93 17.53 1.87
CA LEU A 64 -1.92 17.43 0.80
C LEU A 64 -1.17 16.10 0.81
N VAL A 65 -0.78 15.61 1.99
CA VAL A 65 -0.13 14.29 2.12
C VAL A 65 -1.08 13.16 1.70
N ARG A 66 -2.37 13.27 2.03
CA ARG A 66 -3.40 12.30 1.61
C ARG A 66 -3.60 12.32 0.10
N VAL A 67 -3.72 13.50 -0.51
CA VAL A 67 -3.82 13.66 -1.97
C VAL A 67 -2.64 12.99 -2.66
N GLN A 68 -1.41 13.28 -2.23
CA GLN A 68 -0.22 12.64 -2.80
C GLN A 68 -0.28 11.12 -2.74
N LYS A 69 -0.77 10.56 -1.63
CA LYS A 69 -0.92 9.11 -1.49
C LYS A 69 -1.99 8.57 -2.44
N LEU A 70 -3.15 9.23 -2.53
CA LEU A 70 -4.24 8.81 -3.41
C LEU A 70 -3.86 8.87 -4.89
N VAL A 71 -3.17 9.92 -5.34
CA VAL A 71 -2.64 10.03 -6.71
C VAL A 71 -1.69 8.88 -7.04
N ARG A 72 -0.85 8.46 -6.10
CA ARG A 72 0.03 7.31 -6.29
C ARG A 72 -0.76 6.01 -6.44
N LEU A 73 -1.77 5.84 -5.59
CA LEU A 73 -2.64 4.65 -5.63
C LEU A 73 -3.44 4.61 -6.92
N GLU A 74 -3.98 5.74 -7.37
CA GLU A 74 -4.67 5.85 -8.66
C GLU A 74 -3.76 5.42 -9.81
N LYS A 75 -2.57 6.01 -9.91
CA LYS A 75 -1.59 5.70 -10.96
C LYS A 75 -1.27 4.21 -11.02
N ILE A 76 -0.92 3.60 -9.88
CA ILE A 76 -0.58 2.18 -9.83
C ILE A 76 -1.79 1.32 -10.17
N THR A 77 -2.97 1.64 -9.63
CA THR A 77 -4.21 0.89 -9.90
C THR A 77 -4.55 0.95 -11.39
N ALA A 78 -4.49 2.13 -12.02
CA ALA A 78 -4.76 2.29 -13.45
C ALA A 78 -3.79 1.47 -14.32
N LEU A 79 -2.49 1.50 -14.02
CA LEU A 79 -1.49 0.71 -14.73
C LEU A 79 -1.75 -0.80 -14.59
N LEU A 80 -2.08 -1.27 -13.39
CA LEU A 80 -2.39 -2.68 -13.15
C LEU A 80 -3.65 -3.13 -13.91
N LEU A 81 -4.70 -2.30 -13.94
CA LEU A 81 -5.90 -2.62 -14.69
C LEU A 81 -5.65 -2.61 -16.18
N GLN A 82 -4.92 -1.62 -16.69
CA GLN A 82 -4.56 -1.55 -18.10
C GLN A 82 -3.84 -2.81 -18.58
N GLU A 83 -2.94 -3.35 -17.76
CA GLU A 83 -2.13 -4.49 -18.15
C GLU A 83 -2.78 -5.85 -17.87
N PHE A 84 -3.46 -5.99 -16.73
CA PHE A 84 -3.91 -7.30 -16.24
C PHE A 84 -5.42 -7.52 -16.27
N ASN A 85 -6.21 -6.61 -16.84
CA ASN A 85 -7.66 -6.75 -16.88
C ASN A 85 -8.10 -8.05 -17.58
N SER A 86 -7.41 -8.43 -18.66
CA SER A 86 -7.66 -9.69 -19.39
C SER A 86 -7.40 -10.94 -18.56
N PHE A 87 -6.60 -10.85 -17.50
CA PHE A 87 -6.32 -11.95 -16.56
C PHE A 87 -7.33 -12.03 -15.41
N GLY A 88 -8.36 -11.19 -15.41
CA GLY A 88 -9.38 -11.14 -14.36
C GLY A 88 -8.88 -10.58 -13.04
N ILE A 89 -7.95 -9.63 -13.08
CA ILE A 89 -7.42 -8.96 -11.89
C ILE A 89 -8.53 -8.28 -11.09
N GLN A 90 -8.44 -8.36 -9.78
CA GLN A 90 -9.23 -7.58 -8.83
C GLN A 90 -8.29 -6.74 -7.97
N VAL A 91 -8.38 -5.42 -8.08
CA VAL A 91 -7.54 -4.47 -7.33
C VAL A 91 -8.40 -3.75 -6.31
N PHE A 92 -8.07 -3.88 -5.03
CA PHE A 92 -8.75 -3.26 -3.90
C PHE A 92 -7.82 -2.23 -3.27
N PRO A 93 -7.90 -0.95 -3.63
CA PRO A 93 -7.12 0.10 -3.00
C PRO A 93 -7.73 0.48 -1.65
N VAL A 94 -6.86 0.91 -0.73
CA VAL A 94 -7.23 1.41 0.61
C VAL A 94 -8.17 0.45 1.35
N LEU A 95 -7.86 -0.85 1.31
CA LEU A 95 -8.67 -1.86 1.99
C LEU A 95 -8.62 -1.62 3.51
N LYS A 96 -9.75 -1.24 4.08
CA LYS A 96 -9.87 -0.95 5.51
C LYS A 96 -9.71 -2.21 6.35
N ILE A 97 -8.90 -2.12 7.39
CA ILE A 97 -8.70 -3.16 8.39
C ILE A 97 -9.12 -2.59 9.74
N GLN A 98 -9.91 -3.32 10.50
CA GLN A 98 -10.31 -2.91 11.83
C GLN A 98 -9.10 -2.73 12.73
N ASP A 99 -9.04 -1.60 13.46
CA ASP A 99 -7.99 -1.23 14.41
C ASP A 99 -6.55 -1.18 13.85
N LYS A 100 -6.38 -1.11 12.53
CA LYS A 100 -5.07 -1.05 11.85
C LYS A 100 -5.06 -0.06 10.71
N ASN A 101 -3.84 0.25 10.25
CA ASN A 101 -3.68 0.98 9.01
C ASN A 101 -4.28 0.20 7.83
N PRO A 102 -4.96 0.87 6.89
CA PRO A 102 -5.48 0.21 5.71
C PRO A 102 -4.35 -0.38 4.85
N VAL A 103 -4.63 -1.48 4.17
CA VAL A 103 -3.76 -1.99 3.10
C VAL A 103 -3.80 -0.99 1.95
N ASP A 104 -2.65 -0.57 1.46
CA ASP A 104 -2.61 0.38 0.36
C ASP A 104 -3.21 -0.20 -0.92
N LEU A 105 -2.78 -1.42 -1.30
CA LEU A 105 -3.39 -2.20 -2.38
C LEU A 105 -3.43 -3.69 -1.99
N PHE A 106 -4.59 -4.30 -2.14
CA PHE A 106 -4.74 -5.74 -2.21
C PHE A 106 -5.08 -6.14 -3.64
N ILE A 107 -4.30 -7.04 -4.20
CA ILE A 107 -4.49 -7.54 -5.57
C ILE A 107 -4.84 -9.03 -5.48
N ARG A 108 -5.86 -9.40 -6.21
CA ARG A 108 -6.29 -10.79 -6.33
C ARG A 108 -6.35 -11.18 -7.81
N PHE A 109 -5.75 -12.30 -8.14
CA PHE A 109 -6.00 -13.05 -9.36
C PHE A 109 -6.78 -14.30 -8.95
N PRO A 110 -8.10 -14.36 -9.19
CA PRO A 110 -8.95 -15.47 -8.74
C PRO A 110 -8.42 -16.82 -9.19
N GLY A 111 -8.30 -17.76 -8.24
CA GLY A 111 -7.77 -19.10 -8.49
C GLY A 111 -6.25 -19.20 -8.69
N LYS A 112 -5.52 -18.09 -8.75
CA LYS A 112 -4.07 -18.07 -9.01
C LYS A 112 -3.25 -17.57 -7.83
N THR A 113 -3.33 -16.27 -7.49
CA THR A 113 -2.46 -15.67 -6.47
C THR A 113 -3.04 -14.39 -5.85
N HIS A 114 -2.46 -13.98 -4.72
CA HIS A 114 -2.76 -12.73 -4.01
C HIS A 114 -1.50 -11.92 -3.77
N LEU A 115 -1.63 -10.58 -3.75
CA LEU A 115 -0.55 -9.69 -3.36
C LEU A 115 -1.06 -8.62 -2.39
N PHE A 116 -0.36 -8.44 -1.27
CA PHE A 116 -0.53 -7.30 -0.36
C PHE A 116 0.57 -6.31 -0.62
N ILE A 117 0.22 -5.10 -1.02
CA ILE A 117 1.18 -4.05 -1.35
C ILE A 117 1.05 -2.92 -0.33
N SER A 118 2.17 -2.54 0.25
CA SER A 118 2.32 -1.35 1.08
C SER A 118 3.22 -0.36 0.36
N ILE A 119 2.72 0.85 0.08
CA ILE A 119 3.43 1.91 -0.62
C ILE A 119 3.95 2.91 0.40
N ARG A 120 5.26 3.07 0.50
CA ARG A 120 5.88 3.90 1.52
C ARG A 120 6.98 4.80 0.96
N SER A 121 7.09 5.99 1.58
CA SER A 121 8.21 6.90 1.36
C SER A 121 8.71 7.47 2.68
N LYS A 122 10.01 7.68 2.77
CA LYS A 122 10.69 8.41 3.87
C LYS A 122 11.49 9.60 3.33
N GLY A 123 11.02 10.17 2.22
CA GLY A 123 11.70 11.25 1.53
C GLY A 123 13.06 10.81 0.96
N ASP A 124 13.99 11.75 0.82
CA ASP A 124 15.34 11.49 0.30
C ASP A 124 16.18 10.69 1.32
N SER A 125 15.97 9.38 1.33
CA SER A 125 16.62 8.46 2.27
C SER A 125 16.84 7.08 1.66
N LEU A 126 17.82 6.36 2.23
CA LEU A 126 18.11 4.97 1.90
C LEU A 126 17.56 4.04 2.98
N ILE A 127 16.91 2.98 2.54
CA ILE A 127 16.44 1.92 3.42
C ILE A 127 17.53 0.88 3.58
N VAL A 128 17.89 0.62 4.83
CA VAL A 128 18.91 -0.37 5.24
C VAL A 128 18.22 -1.43 6.07
N TYR A 129 18.56 -2.68 5.84
CA TYR A 129 18.06 -3.79 6.64
C TYR A 129 19.12 -4.31 7.61
N ASN A 130 18.77 -4.35 8.88
CA ASN A 130 19.60 -4.97 9.92
C ASN A 130 19.14 -6.42 10.12
N GLU A 131 19.88 -7.35 9.55
CA GLU A 131 19.54 -8.79 9.59
C GLU A 131 19.53 -9.36 11.01
N ALA A 132 20.48 -8.96 11.86
CA ALA A 132 20.57 -9.50 13.21
C ALA A 132 19.37 -9.15 14.10
N LYS A 133 18.73 -8.01 13.82
CA LYS A 133 17.55 -7.53 14.55
C LYS A 133 16.25 -7.67 13.74
N GLU A 134 16.35 -8.11 12.50
CA GLU A 134 15.24 -8.16 11.53
C GLU A 134 14.45 -6.84 11.46
N VAL A 135 15.13 -5.70 11.42
CA VAL A 135 14.51 -4.38 11.40
C VAL A 135 14.92 -3.56 10.19
N LEU A 136 13.97 -2.80 9.67
CA LEU A 136 14.23 -1.76 8.70
C LEU A 136 14.75 -0.50 9.39
N GLN A 137 15.79 0.06 8.82
CA GLN A 137 16.38 1.32 9.22
C GLN A 137 16.36 2.31 8.06
N VAL A 138 16.24 3.58 8.38
CA VAL A 138 16.27 4.69 7.43
C VAL A 138 17.58 5.44 7.63
N ARG A 139 18.39 5.51 6.58
CA ARG A 139 19.60 6.34 6.53
C ARG A 139 19.23 7.66 5.87
N ARG A 140 19.25 8.74 6.64
CA ARG A 140 19.01 10.11 6.17
C ARG A 140 20.32 10.82 5.81
N LYS A 141 20.21 11.99 5.17
CA LYS A 141 21.33 12.93 5.01
C LYS A 141 22.07 13.07 6.34
N LYS A 142 23.42 13.12 6.34
CA LYS A 142 24.31 13.06 7.51
C LYS A 142 24.47 11.67 8.16
N ASN A 143 24.23 10.58 7.41
CA ASN A 143 24.47 9.18 7.83
C ASN A 143 23.77 8.75 9.15
N ARG A 144 22.76 9.45 9.62
CA ARG A 144 21.99 9.04 10.78
C ARG A 144 21.10 7.85 10.41
N LEU A 145 21.31 6.73 11.10
CA LEU A 145 20.43 5.57 11.05
C LEU A 145 19.36 5.68 12.12
N GLY A 146 18.10 5.56 11.71
CA GLY A 146 16.96 5.46 12.62
C GLY A 146 16.12 4.25 12.27
N THR A 147 15.50 3.61 13.24
CA THR A 147 14.55 2.52 12.99
C THR A 147 13.33 3.06 12.22
N TRP A 148 12.83 2.29 11.27
CA TRP A 148 11.60 2.64 10.56
C TRP A 148 10.38 2.23 11.38
N GLU A 149 9.77 3.22 12.02
CA GLU A 149 8.52 3.00 12.75
C GLU A 149 7.37 3.84 12.16
N PRO A 150 6.15 3.28 12.08
CA PRO A 150 5.83 1.86 12.22
C PRO A 150 6.51 1.03 11.12
N CYS A 151 6.85 -0.23 11.43
CA CYS A 151 7.59 -1.08 10.50
C CYS A 151 6.66 -1.66 9.41
N PRO A 152 6.85 -1.32 8.12
CA PRO A 152 5.98 -1.78 7.04
C PRO A 152 6.02 -3.30 6.83
N LEU A 153 7.10 -3.99 7.20
CA LEU A 153 7.17 -5.45 7.11
C LEU A 153 6.25 -6.13 8.11
N VAL A 154 6.08 -5.52 9.30
CA VAL A 154 5.13 -6.01 10.32
C VAL A 154 3.70 -5.75 9.86
N GLU A 155 3.42 -4.56 9.31
CA GLU A 155 2.10 -4.23 8.75
C GLU A 155 1.69 -5.24 7.67
N LEU A 156 2.60 -5.56 6.73
CA LEU A 156 2.35 -6.55 5.68
C LEU A 156 2.06 -7.96 6.22
N ALA A 157 2.74 -8.37 7.29
CA ALA A 157 2.45 -9.64 7.95
C ALA A 157 1.07 -9.64 8.63
N ASP A 158 0.73 -8.52 9.25
CA ASP A 158 -0.56 -8.33 9.89
C ASP A 158 -1.71 -8.31 8.87
N TYR A 159 -1.51 -7.76 7.67
CA TYR A 159 -2.50 -7.78 6.59
C TYR A 159 -2.84 -9.21 6.15
N LYS A 160 -1.82 -10.06 5.95
CA LYS A 160 -2.05 -11.46 5.62
C LYS A 160 -2.81 -12.19 6.72
N SER A 161 -2.43 -11.96 7.99
CA SER A 161 -3.11 -12.55 9.13
C SER A 161 -4.58 -12.11 9.25
N TRP A 162 -4.85 -10.82 8.97
CA TRP A 162 -6.21 -10.31 8.94
C TRP A 162 -7.03 -10.93 7.81
N PHE A 163 -6.45 -11.01 6.62
CA PHE A 163 -7.11 -11.60 5.44
C PHE A 163 -7.51 -13.05 5.71
N ASP A 164 -6.64 -13.86 6.30
CA ASP A 164 -6.92 -15.26 6.60
C ASP A 164 -8.14 -15.42 7.55
N LYS A 165 -8.35 -14.44 8.43
CA LYS A 165 -9.50 -14.40 9.34
C LYS A 165 -10.77 -13.86 8.67
N ASN A 166 -10.63 -13.00 7.67
CA ASN A 166 -11.72 -12.28 7.02
C ASN A 166 -11.91 -12.68 5.55
N ARG A 167 -11.45 -13.86 5.15
CA ARG A 167 -11.51 -14.38 3.79
C ARG A 167 -12.93 -14.43 3.20
N ASP A 168 -13.92 -14.58 4.08
CA ASP A 168 -15.33 -14.65 3.69
C ASP A 168 -15.81 -13.34 3.05
N LEU A 169 -15.21 -12.18 3.40
CA LEU A 169 -15.43 -10.89 2.73
C LEU A 169 -15.09 -10.93 1.24
N PHE A 170 -14.23 -11.87 0.83
CA PHE A 170 -13.81 -12.07 -0.56
C PHE A 170 -14.45 -13.32 -1.17
N ARG A 171 -15.46 -13.90 -0.52
CA ARG A 171 -16.14 -15.15 -0.94
C ARG A 171 -15.16 -16.30 -1.15
N MET A 172 -14.16 -16.41 -0.28
CA MET A 172 -13.13 -17.44 -0.36
C MET A 172 -13.33 -18.51 0.71
N SER A 173 -13.21 -19.76 0.30
CA SER A 173 -13.15 -20.88 1.23
C SER A 173 -11.84 -20.89 2.02
N SER A 174 -11.84 -21.51 3.21
CA SER A 174 -10.63 -21.71 4.01
C SER A 174 -9.54 -22.44 3.24
N ARG A 175 -9.91 -23.46 2.47
CA ARG A 175 -8.99 -24.25 1.65
C ARG A 175 -8.37 -23.42 0.52
N GLU A 176 -9.16 -22.56 -0.13
CA GLU A 176 -8.68 -21.65 -1.17
C GLU A 176 -7.70 -20.65 -0.59
N ALA A 177 -8.05 -19.96 0.49
CA ALA A 177 -7.20 -18.96 1.14
C ALA A 177 -5.84 -19.52 1.61
N GLN A 178 -5.82 -20.78 2.07
CA GLN A 178 -4.59 -21.45 2.50
C GLN A 178 -3.71 -21.91 1.33
N LYS A 179 -4.32 -22.37 0.23
CA LYS A 179 -3.59 -22.88 -0.93
C LYS A 179 -3.12 -21.80 -1.89
N THR A 180 -3.80 -20.65 -1.91
CA THR A 180 -3.46 -19.58 -2.83
C THR A 180 -2.14 -18.92 -2.43
N PRO A 181 -1.13 -18.92 -3.30
CA PRO A 181 0.14 -18.25 -3.07
C PRO A 181 -0.08 -16.76 -2.80
N THR A 182 0.67 -16.22 -1.84
CA THR A 182 0.51 -14.82 -1.44
C THR A 182 1.85 -14.12 -1.38
N ALA A 183 2.01 -13.03 -2.12
CA ALA A 183 3.14 -12.12 -2.00
C ALA A 183 2.82 -10.97 -1.04
N ARG A 184 3.83 -10.56 -0.26
CA ARG A 184 3.85 -9.34 0.53
C ARG A 184 4.89 -8.42 -0.07
N VAL A 185 4.48 -7.21 -0.49
CA VAL A 185 5.32 -6.32 -1.28
C VAL A 185 5.38 -4.95 -0.63
N LEU A 186 6.57 -4.50 -0.30
CA LEU A 186 6.85 -3.13 0.10
C LEU A 186 7.34 -2.37 -1.13
N VAL A 187 6.53 -1.43 -1.60
CA VAL A 187 6.88 -0.53 -2.69
C VAL A 187 7.50 0.74 -2.11
N LEU A 188 8.73 1.03 -2.53
CA LEU A 188 9.44 2.25 -2.17
C LEU A 188 9.11 3.33 -3.20
N TRP A 189 8.44 4.38 -2.72
CA TRP A 189 8.12 5.53 -3.57
C TRP A 189 9.26 6.55 -3.58
N PRO A 190 9.62 7.09 -4.74
CA PRO A 190 10.67 8.11 -4.85
C PRO A 190 10.43 9.33 -3.93
N PRO A 191 11.49 9.95 -3.42
CA PRO A 191 12.91 9.65 -3.65
C PRO A 191 13.53 8.57 -2.73
N THR A 192 12.71 7.83 -1.97
CA THR A 192 13.17 6.74 -1.10
C THR A 192 13.66 5.55 -1.92
N LYS A 193 14.85 5.02 -1.59
CA LYS A 193 15.46 3.89 -2.29
C LYS A 193 15.96 2.83 -1.32
N ALA A 194 16.04 1.58 -1.77
CA ALA A 194 16.78 0.56 -1.05
C ALA A 194 18.29 0.86 -1.11
N SER A 195 19.02 0.56 -0.05
CA SER A 195 20.48 0.69 -0.05
C SER A 195 21.09 -0.30 -1.05
N PRO A 196 22.04 0.10 -1.88
CA PRO A 196 22.73 -0.82 -2.80
C PRO A 196 23.62 -1.84 -2.06
N ASN A 197 23.88 -1.60 -0.77
CA ASN A 197 24.81 -2.42 0.04
C ASN A 197 24.11 -3.58 0.75
N HIS A 198 22.96 -4.03 0.31
CA HIS A 198 22.36 -5.26 0.82
C HIS A 198 23.14 -6.47 0.34
N LYS A 199 23.26 -7.48 1.20
CA LYS A 199 24.01 -8.70 0.88
C LYS A 199 23.28 -9.51 -0.19
N GLU A 200 24.03 -10.22 -1.02
CA GLU A 200 23.53 -10.98 -2.16
C GLU A 200 22.46 -12.01 -1.79
N HIS A 201 22.62 -12.69 -0.66
CA HIS A 201 21.66 -13.71 -0.20
C HIS A 201 20.28 -13.14 0.20
N LEU A 202 20.13 -11.82 0.28
CA LEU A 202 18.83 -11.16 0.49
C LEU A 202 18.06 -10.96 -0.80
N TYR A 203 18.66 -11.28 -1.94
CA TYR A 203 17.99 -11.20 -3.23
C TYR A 203 17.49 -12.57 -3.68
N THR A 204 16.39 -12.56 -4.41
CA THR A 204 15.84 -13.74 -5.09
C THR A 204 15.46 -13.36 -6.52
N GLU A 205 15.43 -14.37 -7.38
CA GLU A 205 14.94 -14.18 -8.75
C GLU A 205 13.45 -14.49 -8.84
N ILE A 206 12.70 -13.61 -9.48
CA ILE A 206 11.30 -13.79 -9.82
C ILE A 206 11.17 -13.48 -11.33
N GLY A 207 11.02 -14.51 -12.13
CA GLY A 207 11.17 -14.36 -13.58
C GLY A 207 12.57 -13.87 -13.93
N ASN A 208 12.64 -12.74 -14.60
CA ASN A 208 13.88 -12.06 -14.99
C ASN A 208 14.31 -10.94 -14.02
N MET A 209 13.57 -10.74 -12.92
CA MET A 209 13.84 -9.70 -11.94
C MET A 209 14.64 -10.24 -10.74
N LYS A 210 15.66 -9.49 -10.32
CA LYS A 210 16.37 -9.69 -9.06
C LYS A 210 15.75 -8.80 -7.98
N VAL A 211 15.03 -9.40 -7.03
CA VAL A 211 14.20 -8.69 -6.06
C VAL A 211 14.76 -8.85 -4.65
N LEU A 212 14.82 -7.76 -3.89
CA LEU A 212 15.23 -7.77 -2.49
C LEU A 212 14.14 -8.40 -1.63
N VAL A 213 14.50 -9.38 -0.79
CA VAL A 213 13.61 -10.08 0.14
C VAL A 213 14.05 -9.84 1.57
N LEU A 214 13.20 -9.24 2.37
CA LEU A 214 13.46 -8.96 3.76
C LEU A 214 12.54 -9.77 4.67
N LYS A 215 13.06 -10.15 5.84
CA LYS A 215 12.35 -11.01 6.80
C LYS A 215 12.01 -10.23 8.06
N ARG A 216 10.74 -10.18 8.41
CA ARG A 216 10.23 -9.82 9.75
C ARG A 216 8.81 -10.33 9.86
N LYS A 217 8.55 -11.27 10.78
CA LYS A 217 7.28 -12.01 10.82
C LYS A 217 6.92 -12.64 9.45
N GLY A 218 7.95 -13.13 8.75
CA GLY A 218 7.89 -13.72 7.43
C GLY A 218 8.50 -12.83 6.34
N SER A 219 8.57 -13.33 5.10
CA SER A 219 9.25 -12.67 3.98
C SER A 219 8.37 -11.61 3.30
N ALA A 220 8.97 -10.52 2.89
CA ALA A 220 8.35 -9.49 2.05
C ALA A 220 9.35 -9.06 0.96
N PHE A 221 8.83 -8.86 -0.24
CA PHE A 221 9.58 -8.33 -1.37
C PHE A 221 9.66 -6.81 -1.26
N VAL A 222 10.80 -6.23 -1.62
CA VAL A 222 10.99 -4.78 -1.61
C VAL A 222 11.39 -4.35 -3.02
N ILE A 223 10.58 -3.52 -3.63
CA ILE A 223 10.75 -3.05 -4.99
C ILE A 223 10.57 -1.53 -5.08
N PRO A 224 11.19 -0.85 -6.06
CA PRO A 224 10.85 0.53 -6.38
C PRO A 224 9.50 0.61 -7.11
N GLU A 225 8.91 1.79 -7.14
CA GLU A 225 7.56 2.01 -7.72
C GLU A 225 7.49 1.65 -9.20
N GLU A 226 8.53 1.97 -9.93
CA GLU A 226 8.63 1.71 -11.37
C GLU A 226 8.62 0.22 -11.75
N GLU A 227 8.94 -0.66 -10.82
CA GLU A 227 9.02 -2.11 -11.04
C GLU A 227 7.71 -2.86 -10.67
N VAL A 228 6.69 -2.16 -10.16
CA VAL A 228 5.46 -2.82 -9.65
C VAL A 228 4.79 -3.68 -10.71
N THR A 229 4.62 -3.17 -11.91
CA THR A 229 3.92 -3.87 -13.00
C THR A 229 4.70 -5.08 -13.48
N GLU A 230 6.02 -4.93 -13.63
CA GLU A 230 6.91 -6.03 -14.01
C GLU A 230 6.95 -7.12 -12.94
N PHE A 231 7.01 -6.72 -11.66
CA PHE A 231 6.93 -7.66 -10.54
C PHE A 231 5.63 -8.47 -10.57
N VAL A 232 4.49 -7.82 -10.75
CA VAL A 232 3.19 -8.50 -10.80
C VAL A 232 3.12 -9.47 -11.96
N ARG A 233 3.64 -9.10 -13.15
CA ARG A 233 3.73 -9.96 -14.32
C ARG A 233 4.57 -11.22 -14.05
N ASN A 234 5.78 -11.04 -13.56
CA ASN A 234 6.69 -12.15 -13.25
C ASN A 234 6.19 -13.03 -12.10
N TRP A 235 5.49 -12.41 -11.12
CA TRP A 235 4.86 -13.16 -10.03
C TRP A 235 3.68 -13.99 -10.55
N LEU A 236 2.83 -13.41 -11.39
CA LEU A 236 1.66 -14.11 -11.97
C LEU A 236 2.10 -15.29 -12.83
N SER A 237 3.08 -15.11 -13.72
CA SER A 237 3.58 -16.17 -14.62
C SER A 237 4.14 -17.38 -13.88
N LYS A 238 4.53 -17.24 -12.61
CA LYS A 238 4.96 -18.36 -11.78
C LYS A 238 3.80 -19.30 -11.40
N TYR A 239 2.55 -18.84 -11.52
CA TYR A 239 1.35 -19.55 -11.09
C TYR A 239 0.33 -19.72 -12.23
N GLU A 240 0.73 -19.47 -13.45
CA GLU A 240 0.03 -19.86 -14.68
C GLU A 240 0.32 -21.32 -15.02
#